data_825d7ffb2fbe6300ca07b5d8c2842f63
#
_entry.id   825d7ffb2fbe6300ca07b5d8c2842f63
#
_cell.length_a   1.000
_cell.length_b   1.000
_cell.length_c   1.000
_cell.angle_alpha   90.00
_cell.angle_beta   90.00
_cell.angle_gamma   90.00
#
_symmetry.space_group_name_H-M   'P 1'
#
loop_
_entity.id
_entity.type
_entity.pdbx_description
1 polymer ?
#
loop_
_entity_poly.entity_id
_entity_poly.type
_entity_poly.pdbx_seq_one_letter_code
_entity_poly.pdbx_strand_id
1 'polypeptide(L)'
;MHQKNYTNYYGTTNGKNFGGGASATKGNFGTGTKKAVKHFTDLEVYQKALEASVFVSSRFRNCSVVASEGQKGDTKGENVGDGDMSPSENNIGTGTKSYILKNMTALALSIPHQIAESHSCRFGSSDQCLLILDKVMLGCNRMVVYLEQARDICETGVELEQFEEQTKKYFYIRQKVLNLQRVWRKYIEVAKLEGK
;
A
#
# COMPACT_ATOMS: atom_id res chain seq x y z
N MET A 1 16.33 24.94 11.82
CA MET A 1 16.03 24.57 10.42
C MET A 1 16.99 23.49 9.98
N HIS A 2 16.56 22.23 9.97
CA HIS A 2 17.39 21.10 9.52
C HIS A 2 16.92 20.73 8.12
N GLN A 3 17.73 21.03 7.12
CA GLN A 3 17.55 20.54 5.76
C GLN A 3 17.87 19.04 5.75
N LYS A 4 16.87 18.20 5.52
CA LYS A 4 17.07 16.77 5.25
C LYS A 4 17.37 16.61 3.77
N ASN A 5 18.58 16.09 3.47
CA ASN A 5 18.98 15.70 2.13
C ASN A 5 18.18 14.48 1.68
N TYR A 6 17.28 14.69 0.71
CA TYR A 6 16.63 13.59 -0.02
C TYR A 6 17.64 12.96 -0.98
N THR A 7 18.24 11.86 -0.59
CA THR A 7 19.05 11.03 -1.48
C THR A 7 18.14 10.33 -2.49
N ASN A 8 18.39 10.58 -3.78
CA ASN A 8 17.70 10.00 -4.93
C ASN A 8 17.73 8.47 -4.88
N TYR A 9 16.55 7.86 -4.68
CA TYR A 9 16.35 6.40 -4.71
C TYR A 9 16.22 5.80 -6.13
N TYR A 10 16.53 6.56 -7.17
CA TYR A 10 16.63 6.02 -8.53
C TYR A 10 18.08 5.69 -8.86
N GLY A 11 18.50 4.48 -8.47
CA GLY A 11 19.79 3.92 -8.87
C GLY A 11 19.85 3.76 -10.40
N THR A 12 20.51 4.68 -11.06
CA THR A 12 21.00 4.51 -12.43
C THR A 12 22.08 3.45 -12.41
N THR A 13 21.80 2.27 -12.96
CA THR A 13 22.82 1.25 -13.25
C THR A 13 23.67 1.73 -14.42
N ASN A 14 24.78 2.40 -14.10
CA ASN A 14 25.85 2.65 -15.05
C ASN A 14 26.57 1.32 -15.35
N GLY A 15 26.47 0.89 -16.61
CA GLY A 15 27.24 -0.21 -17.13
C GLY A 15 28.74 0.05 -17.04
N LYS A 16 29.45 -0.80 -16.32
CA LYS A 16 30.91 -0.96 -16.47
C LYS A 16 31.17 -2.35 -17.05
N ASN A 17 31.57 -2.34 -18.35
CA ASN A 17 32.25 -3.45 -18.99
C ASN A 17 33.55 -3.73 -18.24
N PHE A 18 33.71 -4.93 -17.70
CA PHE A 18 35.01 -5.53 -17.42
C PHE A 18 35.10 -6.86 -18.13
N GLY A 19 35.98 -6.89 -19.14
CA GLY A 19 36.38 -8.11 -19.81
C GLY A 19 37.35 -8.90 -18.95
N GLY A 20 37.35 -10.22 -19.14
CA GLY A 20 38.47 -11.06 -18.81
C GLY A 20 38.15 -12.28 -17.96
N GLY A 21 38.33 -13.48 -18.54
CA GLY A 21 38.70 -14.68 -17.81
C GLY A 21 37.64 -15.77 -17.74
N ALA A 22 37.76 -16.73 -18.64
CA ALA A 22 37.05 -17.99 -18.65
C ALA A 22 37.31 -18.81 -17.38
N SER A 23 36.24 -19.20 -16.68
CA SER A 23 36.19 -20.45 -15.92
C SER A 23 34.76 -20.94 -15.90
N ALA A 24 34.53 -22.03 -16.62
CA ALA A 24 33.23 -22.66 -16.75
C ALA A 24 32.93 -23.47 -15.49
N THR A 25 32.36 -22.83 -14.48
CA THR A 25 31.59 -23.53 -13.46
C THR A 25 30.16 -23.62 -13.94
N LYS A 26 29.74 -24.83 -14.36
CA LYS A 26 28.33 -25.19 -14.58
C LYS A 26 27.57 -24.99 -13.28
N GLY A 27 27.12 -23.75 -13.03
CA GLY A 27 26.11 -23.46 -12.05
C GLY A 27 24.85 -24.18 -12.47
N ASN A 28 24.47 -25.18 -11.71
CA ASN A 28 23.20 -25.89 -11.84
C ASN A 28 22.08 -24.86 -11.54
N PHE A 29 21.64 -24.13 -12.56
CA PHE A 29 20.40 -23.35 -12.51
C PHE A 29 19.26 -24.37 -12.34
N GLY A 30 18.94 -24.64 -11.07
CA GLY A 30 17.75 -25.37 -10.73
C GLY A 30 16.57 -24.73 -11.47
N THR A 31 16.14 -25.35 -12.54
CA THR A 31 14.87 -25.08 -13.21
C THR A 31 13.75 -25.52 -12.28
N GLY A 32 13.58 -24.78 -11.18
CA GLY A 32 12.39 -24.88 -10.37
C GLY A 32 11.23 -24.54 -11.30
N THR A 33 10.52 -25.53 -11.76
CA THR A 33 9.29 -25.39 -12.54
C THR A 33 8.37 -24.47 -11.77
N LYS A 34 8.25 -23.20 -12.21
CA LYS A 34 7.35 -22.23 -11.59
C LYS A 34 5.96 -22.84 -11.64
N LYS A 35 5.44 -23.23 -10.48
CA LYS A 35 4.10 -23.80 -10.35
C LYS A 35 3.10 -22.83 -10.97
N ALA A 36 2.27 -23.33 -11.88
CA ALA A 36 1.24 -22.48 -12.51
C ALA A 36 0.31 -21.91 -11.44
N VAL A 37 0.09 -20.61 -11.47
CA VAL A 37 -0.81 -19.89 -10.56
C VAL A 37 -2.25 -20.31 -10.90
N LYS A 38 -2.86 -21.11 -10.03
CA LYS A 38 -4.24 -21.58 -10.18
C LYS A 38 -5.25 -20.64 -9.53
N HIS A 39 -4.89 -20.09 -8.38
CA HIS A 39 -5.75 -19.24 -7.57
C HIS A 39 -5.05 -17.92 -7.21
N PHE A 40 -5.82 -16.85 -6.90
CA PHE A 40 -5.23 -15.57 -6.53
C PHE A 40 -4.38 -15.67 -5.25
N THR A 41 -4.70 -16.61 -4.35
CA THR A 41 -3.91 -16.86 -3.13
C THR A 41 -2.50 -17.38 -3.40
N ASP A 42 -2.25 -17.94 -4.61
CA ASP A 42 -0.91 -18.37 -5.04
C ASP A 42 -0.04 -17.18 -5.51
N LEU A 43 -0.65 -16.01 -5.72
CA LEU A 43 0.07 -14.81 -6.13
C LEU A 43 0.87 -14.24 -4.96
N GLU A 44 2.18 -14.18 -5.09
CA GLU A 44 3.07 -13.54 -4.11
C GLU A 44 2.63 -12.11 -3.76
N VAL A 45 2.20 -11.35 -4.78
CA VAL A 45 1.73 -9.97 -4.59
C VAL A 45 0.48 -9.89 -3.73
N TYR A 46 -0.44 -10.86 -3.84
CA TYR A 46 -1.62 -10.95 -2.98
C TYR A 46 -1.22 -11.21 -1.53
N GLN A 47 -0.34 -12.20 -1.32
CA GLN A 47 0.12 -12.59 0.02
C GLN A 47 0.82 -11.41 0.71
N LYS A 48 1.69 -10.68 -0.01
CA LYS A 48 2.37 -9.48 0.52
C LYS A 48 1.41 -8.33 0.80
N ALA A 49 0.39 -8.13 -0.03
CA ALA A 49 -0.64 -7.13 0.19
C ALA A 49 -1.51 -7.46 1.41
N LEU A 50 -1.87 -8.74 1.58
CA LEU A 50 -2.60 -9.21 2.76
C LEU A 50 -1.80 -9.01 4.04
N GLU A 51 -0.51 -9.41 4.05
CA GLU A 51 0.40 -9.20 5.18
C GLU A 51 0.50 -7.72 5.57
N ALA A 52 0.66 -6.82 4.57
CA ALA A 52 0.71 -5.38 4.80
C ALA A 52 -0.61 -4.84 5.37
N SER A 53 -1.76 -5.31 4.86
CA SER A 53 -3.09 -4.88 5.34
C SER A 53 -3.36 -5.31 6.78
N VAL A 54 -2.95 -6.52 7.15
CA VAL A 54 -3.05 -7.04 8.53
C VAL A 54 -2.19 -6.20 9.48
N PHE A 55 -0.95 -5.88 9.08
CA PHE A 55 -0.10 -5.01 9.88
C PHE A 55 -0.76 -3.65 10.14
N VAL A 56 -1.19 -2.95 9.08
CA VAL A 56 -1.83 -1.64 9.20
C VAL A 56 -3.06 -1.72 10.09
N SER A 57 -3.95 -2.69 9.85
CA SER A 57 -5.19 -2.84 10.60
C SER A 57 -4.96 -3.16 12.08
N SER A 58 -3.90 -3.93 12.41
CA SER A 58 -3.61 -4.31 13.78
C SER A 58 -2.91 -3.19 14.57
N ARG A 59 -1.95 -2.49 13.95
CA ARG A 59 -1.14 -1.48 14.63
C ARG A 59 -1.88 -0.16 14.83
N PHE A 60 -2.72 0.24 13.87
CA PHE A 60 -3.41 1.53 13.91
C PHE A 60 -4.86 1.46 14.42
N ARG A 61 -5.37 0.26 14.76
CA ARG A 61 -6.74 0.09 15.30
C ARG A 61 -6.98 0.90 16.56
N ASN A 62 -6.07 0.85 17.51
CA ASN A 62 -6.24 1.49 18.82
C ASN A 62 -6.05 3.01 18.76
N CYS A 63 -5.30 3.51 17.77
CA CYS A 63 -5.08 4.96 17.62
C CYS A 63 -6.36 5.73 17.22
N SER A 64 -7.33 5.06 16.56
CA SER A 64 -8.61 5.66 16.18
C SER A 64 -9.65 5.63 17.30
N VAL A 65 -9.53 4.73 18.30
CA VAL A 65 -10.50 4.55 19.39
C VAL A 65 -10.33 5.62 20.47
N VAL A 66 -9.10 6.04 20.75
CA VAL A 66 -8.83 7.07 21.80
C VAL A 66 -9.46 8.41 21.45
N ALA A 67 -9.71 8.69 20.16
CA ALA A 67 -10.34 9.94 19.72
C ALA A 67 -11.87 9.96 19.94
N SER A 68 -12.52 8.82 20.20
CA SER A 68 -13.99 8.71 20.36
C SER A 68 -14.46 8.56 21.81
N GLU A 69 -13.58 8.27 22.77
CA GLU A 69 -13.97 8.06 24.19
C GLU A 69 -13.95 9.35 25.03
N GLY A 70 -13.52 10.48 24.48
CA GLY A 70 -13.49 11.78 25.19
C GLY A 70 -14.84 12.50 25.34
N GLN A 71 -15.96 11.95 24.85
CA GLN A 71 -17.29 12.60 24.92
C GLN A 71 -18.38 11.73 25.55
N LYS A 72 -18.13 11.12 26.69
CA LYS A 72 -19.17 10.77 27.67
C LYS A 72 -19.00 11.62 28.92
N GLY A 73 -19.27 12.91 28.78
CA GLY A 73 -19.52 13.82 29.89
C GLY A 73 -21.01 13.93 30.07
N ASP A 74 -21.52 13.44 31.20
CA ASP A 74 -22.86 13.69 31.70
C ASP A 74 -23.14 15.19 31.73
N THR A 75 -23.96 15.69 30.82
CA THR A 75 -24.54 17.04 30.97
C THR A 75 -25.94 16.94 31.49
N LYS A 76 -26.04 16.93 32.85
CA LYS A 76 -27.20 17.42 33.57
C LYS A 76 -26.85 18.81 34.05
N GLY A 77 -27.59 19.84 33.66
CA GLY A 77 -27.49 21.17 34.23
C GLY A 77 -27.64 22.29 33.20
N GLU A 78 -28.84 22.86 33.19
CA GLU A 78 -29.20 24.13 32.57
C GLU A 78 -28.20 25.24 32.96
N ASN A 79 -27.69 26.01 31.96
CA ASN A 79 -27.63 27.47 32.10
C ASN A 79 -27.39 28.12 30.74
N VAL A 80 -28.32 28.99 30.37
CA VAL A 80 -28.22 29.93 29.24
C VAL A 80 -27.08 30.92 29.56
N GLY A 81 -26.03 30.89 28.74
CA GLY A 81 -24.94 31.86 28.74
C GLY A 81 -24.53 32.10 27.31
N ASP A 82 -24.87 33.30 26.83
CA ASP A 82 -24.42 33.87 25.56
C ASP A 82 -22.88 34.01 25.61
N GLY A 83 -22.15 33.16 24.93
CA GLY A 83 -20.69 33.08 24.98
C GLY A 83 -20.15 32.71 23.61
N ASP A 84 -19.44 33.66 23.03
CA ASP A 84 -18.62 33.66 21.85
C ASP A 84 -18.05 32.28 21.49
N MET A 85 -18.59 31.63 20.43
CA MET A 85 -18.15 30.34 19.94
C MET A 85 -16.93 30.50 19.03
N SER A 86 -15.78 30.73 19.62
CA SER A 86 -14.53 30.43 18.92
C SER A 86 -14.37 28.90 18.83
N PRO A 87 -14.16 28.32 17.63
CA PRO A 87 -13.92 26.88 17.50
C PRO A 87 -12.60 26.54 18.20
N SER A 88 -12.64 25.69 19.19
CA SER A 88 -11.45 25.26 19.94
C SER A 88 -10.48 24.54 18.98
N GLU A 89 -9.28 25.09 18.84
CA GLU A 89 -8.21 24.59 17.96
C GLU A 89 -7.89 23.09 18.21
N ASN A 90 -8.17 22.58 19.39
CA ASN A 90 -7.94 21.19 19.77
C ASN A 90 -8.84 20.19 19.01
N ASN A 91 -9.98 20.62 18.48
CA ASN A 91 -10.93 19.72 17.79
C ASN A 91 -10.51 19.45 16.34
N ILE A 92 -9.81 20.40 15.69
CA ILE A 92 -9.34 20.27 14.31
C ILE A 92 -8.22 19.23 14.21
N GLY A 93 -7.27 19.21 15.14
CA GLY A 93 -6.15 18.25 15.16
C GLY A 93 -6.60 16.80 15.32
N THR A 94 -7.57 16.54 16.19
CA THR A 94 -8.11 15.20 16.44
C THR A 94 -8.88 14.67 15.23
N GLY A 95 -9.66 15.52 14.56
CA GLY A 95 -10.37 15.17 13.32
C GLY A 95 -9.43 14.76 12.18
N THR A 96 -8.34 15.49 11.99
CA THR A 96 -7.33 15.20 10.95
C THR A 96 -6.61 13.87 11.20
N LYS A 97 -6.16 13.61 12.43
CA LYS A 97 -5.54 12.34 12.81
C LYS A 97 -6.47 11.15 12.53
N SER A 98 -7.72 11.24 12.99
CA SER A 98 -8.74 10.21 12.78
C SER A 98 -9.03 9.98 11.29
N TYR A 99 -9.10 11.05 10.48
CA TYR A 99 -9.30 10.97 9.03
C TYR A 99 -8.16 10.21 8.35
N ILE A 100 -6.89 10.55 8.65
CA ILE A 100 -5.71 9.88 8.09
C ILE A 100 -5.74 8.38 8.41
N LEU A 101 -5.89 8.02 9.68
CA LEU A 101 -5.86 6.62 10.12
C LEU A 101 -7.00 5.79 9.54
N LYS A 102 -8.21 6.35 9.48
CA LYS A 102 -9.39 5.69 8.90
C LYS A 102 -9.20 5.40 7.42
N ASN A 103 -8.76 6.40 6.64
CA ASN A 103 -8.56 6.24 5.20
C ASN A 103 -7.38 5.31 4.89
N MET A 104 -6.29 5.41 5.65
CA MET A 104 -5.14 4.50 5.55
C MET A 104 -5.58 3.04 5.77
N THR A 105 -6.34 2.76 6.82
CA THR A 105 -6.82 1.41 7.15
C THR A 105 -7.78 0.89 6.07
N ALA A 106 -8.74 1.71 5.63
CA ALA A 106 -9.68 1.33 4.57
C ALA A 106 -8.95 1.02 3.25
N LEU A 107 -7.96 1.85 2.89
CA LEU A 107 -7.16 1.65 1.68
C LEU A 107 -6.29 0.39 1.79
N ALA A 108 -5.65 0.15 2.95
CA ALA A 108 -4.85 -1.06 3.18
C ALA A 108 -5.66 -2.33 2.98
N LEU A 109 -6.89 -2.38 3.47
CA LEU A 109 -7.80 -3.51 3.31
C LEU A 109 -8.27 -3.67 1.85
N SER A 110 -8.44 -2.59 1.10
CA SER A 110 -8.95 -2.63 -0.27
C SER A 110 -7.94 -3.23 -1.27
N ILE A 111 -6.65 -3.05 -1.06
CA ILE A 111 -5.59 -3.48 -2.00
C ILE A 111 -5.61 -5.00 -2.26
N PRO A 112 -5.59 -5.89 -1.26
CA PRO A 112 -5.66 -7.33 -1.52
C PRO A 112 -6.98 -7.76 -2.16
N HIS A 113 -8.12 -7.12 -1.83
CA HIS A 113 -9.40 -7.37 -2.49
C HIS A 113 -9.34 -7.05 -3.98
N GLN A 114 -8.79 -5.90 -4.36
CA GLN A 114 -8.65 -5.50 -5.76
C GLN A 114 -7.70 -6.43 -6.53
N ILE A 115 -6.63 -6.94 -5.91
CA ILE A 115 -5.74 -7.93 -6.54
C ILE A 115 -6.52 -9.24 -6.81
N ALA A 116 -7.31 -9.72 -5.87
CA ALA A 116 -8.15 -10.91 -6.05
C ALA A 116 -9.22 -10.70 -7.12
N GLU A 117 -9.87 -9.54 -7.14
CA GLU A 117 -10.87 -9.14 -8.15
C GLU A 117 -10.25 -9.11 -9.55
N SER A 118 -9.08 -8.46 -9.71
CA SER A 118 -8.40 -8.41 -11.00
C SER A 118 -8.04 -9.80 -11.52
N HIS A 119 -7.60 -10.70 -10.63
CA HIS A 119 -7.33 -12.08 -11.00
C HIS A 119 -8.58 -12.82 -11.49
N SER A 120 -9.73 -12.56 -10.90
CA SER A 120 -11.00 -13.17 -11.30
C SER A 120 -11.49 -12.70 -12.66
N CYS A 121 -11.27 -11.43 -12.99
CA CYS A 121 -11.69 -10.83 -14.27
C CYS A 121 -10.76 -11.12 -15.45
N ARG A 122 -9.57 -11.69 -15.23
CA ARG A 122 -8.51 -11.79 -16.24
C ARG A 122 -8.87 -12.57 -17.52
N PHE A 123 -9.81 -13.53 -17.43
CA PHE A 123 -10.23 -14.36 -18.57
C PHE A 123 -11.53 -13.90 -19.22
N GLY A 124 -12.33 -13.07 -18.56
CA GLY A 124 -13.61 -12.59 -19.06
C GLY A 124 -13.56 -11.12 -19.51
N SER A 125 -13.30 -10.24 -18.56
CA SER A 125 -13.28 -8.78 -18.77
C SER A 125 -11.85 -8.26 -18.68
N SER A 126 -11.03 -8.59 -19.67
CA SER A 126 -9.59 -8.34 -19.68
C SER A 126 -9.20 -6.87 -19.51
N ASP A 127 -9.96 -5.93 -20.09
CA ASP A 127 -9.68 -4.50 -19.98
C ASP A 127 -10.01 -4.01 -18.55
N GLN A 128 -11.08 -4.53 -17.93
CA GLN A 128 -11.42 -4.26 -16.54
C GLN A 128 -10.34 -4.75 -15.58
N CYS A 129 -9.79 -5.93 -15.84
CA CYS A 129 -8.68 -6.50 -15.08
C CYS A 129 -7.48 -5.54 -15.01
N LEU A 130 -7.07 -4.96 -16.15
CA LEU A 130 -5.96 -4.01 -16.21
C LEU A 130 -6.26 -2.70 -15.47
N LEU A 131 -7.50 -2.17 -15.60
CA LEU A 131 -7.95 -0.98 -14.87
C LEU A 131 -7.94 -1.18 -13.34
N ILE A 132 -8.29 -2.38 -12.86
CA ILE A 132 -8.22 -2.70 -11.44
C ILE A 132 -6.77 -2.71 -10.96
N LEU A 133 -5.84 -3.27 -11.73
CA LEU A 133 -4.41 -3.25 -11.40
C LEU A 133 -3.85 -1.82 -11.38
N ASP A 134 -4.31 -0.92 -12.26
CA ASP A 134 -3.95 0.51 -12.20
C ASP A 134 -4.43 1.16 -10.89
N LYS A 135 -5.66 0.84 -10.44
CA LYS A 135 -6.18 1.30 -9.14
C LYS A 135 -5.34 0.78 -7.97
N VAL A 136 -4.89 -0.48 -8.02
CA VAL A 136 -3.99 -1.05 -7.00
C VAL A 136 -2.67 -0.29 -6.95
N MET A 137 -2.05 0.01 -8.09
CA MET A 137 -0.80 0.77 -8.14
C MET A 137 -0.97 2.19 -7.58
N LEU A 138 -2.07 2.86 -7.92
CA LEU A 138 -2.42 4.17 -7.33
C LEU A 138 -2.66 4.04 -5.82
N GLY A 139 -3.34 2.98 -5.38
CA GLY A 139 -3.57 2.67 -3.98
C GLY A 139 -2.25 2.53 -3.21
N CYS A 140 -1.27 1.81 -3.75
CA CYS A 140 0.05 1.68 -3.14
C CYS A 140 0.76 3.04 -2.97
N ASN A 141 0.69 3.93 -3.98
CA ASN A 141 1.26 5.27 -3.86
C ASN A 141 0.57 6.09 -2.76
N ARG A 142 -0.78 6.04 -2.69
CA ARG A 142 -1.55 6.71 -1.63
C ARG A 142 -1.22 6.16 -0.24
N MET A 143 -0.98 4.84 -0.13
CA MET A 143 -0.56 4.24 1.14
C MET A 143 0.76 4.79 1.64
N VAL A 144 1.74 5.01 0.75
CA VAL A 144 3.01 5.65 1.13
C VAL A 144 2.76 7.04 1.70
N VAL A 145 1.92 7.85 1.05
CA VAL A 145 1.56 9.19 1.55
C VAL A 145 0.88 9.12 2.92
N TYR A 146 -0.08 8.20 3.11
CA TYR A 146 -0.74 8.03 4.40
C TYR A 146 0.20 7.54 5.50
N LEU A 147 1.16 6.67 5.19
CA LEU A 147 2.17 6.21 6.15
C LEU A 147 3.06 7.37 6.60
N GLU A 148 3.50 8.23 5.67
CA GLU A 148 4.29 9.44 5.99
C GLU A 148 3.46 10.41 6.83
N GLN A 149 2.20 10.68 6.45
CA GLN A 149 1.31 11.53 7.24
C GLN A 149 1.04 10.95 8.63
N ALA A 150 0.81 9.64 8.75
CA ALA A 150 0.59 8.99 10.04
C ALA A 150 1.83 9.07 10.93
N ARG A 151 3.03 8.90 10.37
CA ARG A 151 4.29 9.05 11.08
C ARG A 151 4.50 10.47 11.61
N ASP A 152 4.23 11.49 10.77
CA ASP A 152 4.59 12.87 11.08
C ASP A 152 3.49 13.63 11.86
N ILE A 153 2.23 13.20 11.72
CA ILE A 153 1.06 13.90 12.29
C ILE A 153 0.41 13.12 13.44
N CYS A 154 0.41 11.76 13.36
CA CYS A 154 -0.32 10.94 14.31
C CYS A 154 0.62 10.37 15.39
N GLU A 155 0.24 10.50 16.63
CA GLU A 155 0.93 9.87 17.77
C GLU A 155 0.52 8.40 17.87
N THR A 156 1.13 7.55 17.04
CA THR A 156 0.68 6.16 16.87
C THR A 156 1.39 5.16 17.79
N GLY A 157 2.50 5.55 18.39
CA GLY A 157 3.37 4.62 19.14
C GLY A 157 4.04 3.57 18.28
N VAL A 158 4.00 3.70 16.97
CA VAL A 158 4.66 2.82 15.99
C VAL A 158 6.07 3.35 15.74
N GLU A 159 7.06 2.46 15.82
CA GLU A 159 8.47 2.80 15.61
C GLU A 159 8.74 3.25 14.17
N LEU A 160 9.69 4.20 14.00
CA LEU A 160 10.06 4.75 12.69
C LEU A 160 10.44 3.67 11.68
N GLU A 161 11.21 2.67 12.13
CA GLU A 161 11.65 1.55 11.30
C GLU A 161 10.48 0.75 10.72
N GLN A 162 9.39 0.61 11.49
CA GLN A 162 8.19 -0.08 11.03
C GLN A 162 7.46 0.70 9.93
N PHE A 163 7.44 2.03 10.00
CA PHE A 163 6.92 2.88 8.92
C PHE A 163 7.74 2.73 7.65
N GLU A 164 9.07 2.74 7.76
CA GLU A 164 9.97 2.56 6.61
C GLU A 164 9.81 1.17 5.99
N GLU A 165 9.70 0.13 6.81
CA GLU A 165 9.47 -1.24 6.34
C GLU A 165 8.15 -1.34 5.56
N GLN A 166 7.06 -0.77 6.09
CA GLN A 166 5.77 -0.77 5.39
C GLN A 166 5.83 0.04 4.09
N THR A 167 6.49 1.18 4.08
CA THR A 167 6.70 1.97 2.87
C THR A 167 7.42 1.16 1.79
N LYS A 168 8.53 0.49 2.15
CA LYS A 168 9.26 -0.42 1.25
C LYS A 168 8.36 -1.56 0.75
N LYS A 169 7.51 -2.11 1.61
CA LYS A 169 6.56 -3.18 1.27
C LYS A 169 5.53 -2.71 0.24
N TYR A 170 4.96 -1.51 0.36
CA TYR A 170 4.03 -0.97 -0.64
C TYR A 170 4.72 -0.64 -1.98
N PHE A 171 5.96 -0.17 -2.00
CA PHE A 171 6.73 -0.05 -3.23
C PHE A 171 6.98 -1.41 -3.89
N TYR A 172 7.29 -2.43 -3.11
CA TYR A 172 7.45 -3.80 -3.61
C TYR A 172 6.15 -4.35 -4.22
N ILE A 173 5.01 -4.22 -3.51
CA ILE A 173 3.69 -4.61 -4.01
C ILE A 173 3.40 -3.91 -5.34
N ARG A 174 3.58 -2.60 -5.41
CA ARG A 174 3.39 -1.81 -6.63
C ARG A 174 4.23 -2.34 -7.80
N GLN A 175 5.50 -2.65 -7.56
CA GLN A 175 6.40 -3.20 -8.58
C GLN A 175 5.93 -4.57 -9.07
N LYS A 176 5.49 -5.44 -8.18
CA LYS A 176 4.95 -6.76 -8.53
C LYS A 176 3.64 -6.65 -9.31
N VAL A 177 2.75 -5.73 -8.93
CA VAL A 177 1.50 -5.43 -9.67
C VAL A 177 1.81 -4.94 -11.09
N LEU A 178 2.77 -4.02 -11.25
CA LEU A 178 3.19 -3.54 -12.56
C LEU A 178 3.71 -4.69 -13.45
N ASN A 179 4.50 -5.61 -12.89
CA ASN A 179 5.00 -6.78 -13.62
C ASN A 179 3.86 -7.73 -13.99
N LEU A 180 2.91 -7.95 -13.09
CA LEU A 180 1.71 -8.76 -13.35
C LEU A 180 0.87 -8.15 -14.48
N GLN A 181 0.64 -6.84 -14.46
CA GLN A 181 -0.09 -6.11 -15.49
C GLN A 181 0.59 -6.24 -16.86
N ARG A 182 1.93 -6.11 -16.93
CA ARG A 182 2.69 -6.28 -18.17
C ARG A 182 2.54 -7.68 -18.77
N VAL A 183 2.58 -8.70 -17.92
CA VAL A 183 2.39 -10.09 -18.33
C VAL A 183 0.97 -10.31 -18.86
N TRP A 184 -0.05 -9.86 -18.12
CA TRP A 184 -1.44 -10.05 -18.53
C TRP A 184 -1.78 -9.27 -19.80
N ARG A 185 -1.25 -8.06 -19.97
CA ARG A 185 -1.42 -7.29 -21.21
C ARG A 185 -0.95 -8.06 -22.43
N LYS A 186 0.22 -8.70 -22.37
CA LYS A 186 0.72 -9.53 -23.47
C LYS A 186 -0.23 -10.69 -23.80
N TYR A 187 -0.77 -11.39 -22.79
CA TYR A 187 -1.74 -12.47 -23.02
C TYR A 187 -3.04 -11.97 -23.65
N ILE A 188 -3.54 -10.81 -23.22
CA ILE A 188 -4.74 -10.18 -23.77
C ILE A 188 -4.54 -9.78 -25.22
N GLU A 189 -3.38 -9.20 -25.58
CA GLU A 189 -3.04 -8.83 -26.95
C GLU A 189 -2.97 -10.06 -27.86
N VAL A 190 -2.31 -11.13 -27.41
CA VAL A 190 -2.23 -12.39 -28.17
C VAL A 190 -3.63 -13.00 -28.37
N ALA A 191 -4.46 -13.07 -27.33
CA ALA A 191 -5.81 -13.61 -27.44
C ALA A 191 -6.69 -12.80 -28.40
N LYS A 192 -6.56 -11.47 -28.43
CA LYS A 192 -7.27 -10.59 -29.38
C LYS A 192 -6.84 -10.85 -30.84
N LEU A 193 -5.55 -11.15 -31.07
CA LEU A 193 -5.03 -11.47 -32.41
C LEU A 193 -5.46 -12.85 -32.92
N GLU A 194 -5.62 -13.82 -31.99
CA GLU A 194 -6.06 -15.18 -32.30
C GLU A 194 -7.59 -15.32 -32.45
N GLY A 195 -8.34 -14.24 -32.30
CA GLY A 195 -9.81 -14.22 -32.47
C GLY A 195 -10.60 -15.02 -31.43
N LYS A 196 -10.00 -15.23 -30.24
CA LYS A 196 -10.61 -15.92 -29.09
C LYS A 196 -11.15 -14.95 -28.05
#